data_f4f6f6b05425129a373352189df3444a
#
_entry.id   f4f6f6b05425129a373352189df3444a
#
_cell.length_a   1.000
_cell.length_b   1.000
_cell.length_c   1.000
_cell.angle_alpha   90.00
_cell.angle_beta   90.00
_cell.angle_gamma   90.00
#
_symmetry.space_group_name_H-M   'P 1'
#
loop_
_entity.id
_entity.type
_entity.pdbx_description
1 polymer ?
#
loop_
_entity_poly.entity_id
_entity_poly.type
_entity_poly.pdbx_seq_one_letter_code
_entity_poly.pdbx_strand_id
1 'polypeptide(L)'
;QVPVDFIAKVLDDLSEEDDWIQLGTLGQNISKLRPAFDPRLYGCKKLSDLIANQPKRFDLESRGSSATGGKDLYVRLRKPGKH
;
A
#
# COMPACT_ATOMS: atom_id res chain seq x y z
N GLN A 1 -10.89 10.53 -7.53
CA GLN A 1 -9.51 10.93 -7.36
C GLN A 1 -8.87 10.20 -6.21
N VAL A 2 -7.77 9.52 -6.48
CA VAL A 2 -7.14 8.65 -5.50
C VAL A 2 -6.51 9.47 -4.37
N PRO A 3 -6.78 9.15 -3.09
CA PRO A 3 -6.18 9.87 -1.97
C PRO A 3 -4.75 9.40 -1.71
N VAL A 4 -3.87 9.69 -2.65
CA VAL A 4 -2.50 9.20 -2.60
C VAL A 4 -1.77 9.75 -1.38
N ASP A 5 -1.95 11.04 -1.08
CA ASP A 5 -1.25 11.64 0.04
C ASP A 5 -1.68 11.03 1.37
N PHE A 6 -2.96 10.70 1.50
CA PHE A 6 -3.46 10.06 2.70
C PHE A 6 -2.83 8.68 2.87
N ILE A 7 -2.81 7.90 1.80
CA ILE A 7 -2.23 6.56 1.85
C ILE A 7 -0.73 6.64 2.14
N ALA A 8 -0.06 7.60 1.53
CA ALA A 8 1.37 7.77 1.75
C ALA A 8 1.66 8.11 3.21
N LYS A 9 0.82 8.93 3.82
CA LYS A 9 1.03 9.30 5.21
C LYS A 9 0.82 8.10 6.13
N VAL A 10 -0.21 7.30 5.87
CA VAL A 10 -0.45 6.11 6.67
C VAL A 10 0.75 5.17 6.56
N LEU A 11 1.23 4.98 5.34
CA LEU A 11 2.36 4.09 5.12
C LEU A 11 3.61 4.62 5.81
N ASP A 12 3.84 5.91 5.73
CA ASP A 12 5.00 6.52 6.38
C ASP A 12 4.94 6.35 7.89
N ASP A 13 3.75 6.48 8.47
CA ASP A 13 3.58 6.31 9.90
C ASP A 13 3.84 4.87 10.34
N LEU A 14 3.55 3.91 9.48
CA LEU A 14 3.77 2.50 9.80
C LEU A 14 5.21 2.08 9.58
N SER A 15 5.88 2.74 8.66
CA SER A 15 7.22 2.39 8.25
C SER A 15 8.24 3.10 9.14
N GLU A 16 9.26 2.39 9.59
CA GLU A 16 10.24 2.99 10.50
C GLU A 16 11.55 3.35 9.83
N GLU A 17 11.88 2.84 8.73
CA GLU A 17 13.11 3.20 8.02
C GLU A 17 12.99 2.75 6.59
N ASP A 18 11.89 3.16 5.99
CA ASP A 18 11.61 2.76 4.62
C ASP A 18 11.44 1.26 4.48
N ASP A 19 11.00 0.61 5.54
CA ASP A 19 10.78 -0.81 5.51
C ASP A 19 9.54 -1.15 4.69
N TRP A 20 9.56 -2.36 4.16
CA TRP A 20 8.38 -2.88 3.48
C TRP A 20 7.28 -3.19 4.48
N ILE A 21 6.07 -2.80 4.15
CA ILE A 21 4.90 -3.05 4.98
C ILE A 21 3.99 -4.01 4.23
N GLN A 22 3.50 -5.03 4.93
CA GLN A 22 2.56 -5.95 4.32
C GLN A 22 1.30 -5.20 3.91
N LEU A 23 0.82 -5.48 2.71
CA LEU A 23 -0.32 -4.74 2.18
C LEU A 23 -1.56 -4.88 3.06
N GLY A 24 -1.76 -6.06 3.65
CA GLY A 24 -2.89 -6.26 4.56
C GLY A 24 -2.83 -5.34 5.76
N THR A 25 -1.63 -5.15 6.31
CA THR A 25 -1.45 -4.25 7.44
C THR A 25 -1.79 -2.82 7.05
N LEU A 26 -1.34 -2.40 5.88
CA LEU A 26 -1.68 -1.07 5.39
C LEU A 26 -3.19 -0.91 5.24
N GLY A 27 -3.84 -1.91 4.65
CA GLY A 27 -5.28 -1.85 4.44
C GLY A 27 -6.04 -1.75 5.75
N GLN A 28 -5.63 -2.51 6.76
CA GLN A 28 -6.28 -2.47 8.06
C GLN A 28 -6.17 -1.09 8.70
N ASN A 29 -5.00 -0.48 8.58
CA ASN A 29 -4.81 0.85 9.16
C ASN A 29 -5.57 1.92 8.41
N ILE A 30 -5.66 1.80 7.09
CA ILE A 30 -6.47 2.73 6.31
C ILE A 30 -7.93 2.62 6.74
N SER A 31 -8.42 1.40 6.92
CA SER A 31 -9.82 1.19 7.33
C SER A 31 -10.10 1.75 8.71
N LYS A 32 -9.12 1.68 9.61
CA LYS A 32 -9.29 2.25 10.95
C LYS A 32 -9.40 3.76 10.90
N LEU A 33 -8.63 4.39 10.03
CA LEU A 33 -8.62 5.86 9.95
C LEU A 33 -9.75 6.38 9.08
N ARG A 34 -10.14 5.63 8.07
CA ARG A 34 -11.24 6.00 7.19
C ARG A 34 -12.09 4.78 6.89
N PRO A 35 -13.08 4.49 7.74
CA PRO A 35 -13.91 3.31 7.51
C PRO A 35 -14.66 3.31 6.19
N ALA A 36 -14.92 4.49 5.64
CA ALA A 36 -15.61 4.61 4.36
C ALA A 36 -14.71 4.42 3.16
N PHE A 37 -13.40 4.27 3.39
CA PHE A 37 -12.48 4.11 2.28
C PHE A 37 -12.74 2.77 1.57
N ASP A 38 -12.80 2.83 0.25
CA ASP A 38 -13.02 1.63 -0.55
C ASP A 38 -12.33 1.84 -1.90
N PRO A 39 -11.40 0.95 -2.27
CA PRO A 39 -10.71 1.10 -3.56
C PRO A 39 -11.66 1.16 -4.75
N ARG A 40 -12.85 0.55 -4.63
CA ARG A 40 -13.81 0.56 -5.72
C ARG A 40 -14.34 1.96 -6.01
N LEU A 41 -14.28 2.85 -5.04
CA LEU A 41 -14.66 4.24 -5.26
C LEU A 41 -13.73 4.93 -6.24
N TYR A 42 -12.57 4.36 -6.47
CA TYR A 42 -11.56 4.94 -7.33
C TYR A 42 -11.30 4.08 -8.56
N GLY A 43 -12.22 3.17 -8.85
CA GLY A 43 -12.13 2.35 -10.04
C GLY A 43 -11.22 1.13 -9.90
N CYS A 44 -10.86 0.77 -8.68
CA CYS A 44 -9.98 -0.36 -8.43
C CYS A 44 -10.73 -1.44 -7.67
N LYS A 45 -10.44 -2.69 -7.98
CA LYS A 45 -11.13 -3.80 -7.31
C LYS A 45 -10.61 -4.02 -5.91
N LYS A 46 -9.34 -3.72 -5.67
CA LYS A 46 -8.75 -3.92 -4.36
C LYS A 46 -7.60 -2.95 -4.17
N LEU A 47 -7.11 -2.88 -2.94
CA LEU A 47 -6.08 -1.92 -2.60
C LEU A 47 -4.80 -2.15 -3.40
N SER A 48 -4.45 -3.41 -3.68
CA SER A 48 -3.25 -3.67 -4.45
C SER A 48 -3.31 -3.05 -5.84
N ASP A 49 -4.49 -3.07 -6.46
CA ASP A 49 -4.64 -2.44 -7.77
C ASP A 49 -4.47 -0.93 -7.66
N LEU A 50 -5.02 -0.35 -6.61
CA LEU A 50 -4.92 1.09 -6.41
C LEU A 50 -3.47 1.50 -6.21
N ILE A 51 -2.73 0.75 -5.40
CA ILE A 51 -1.32 1.02 -5.15
C ILE A 51 -0.51 0.84 -6.44
N ALA A 52 -0.81 -0.22 -7.19
CA ALA A 52 -0.07 -0.51 -8.42
C ALA A 52 -0.27 0.58 -9.48
N ASN A 53 -1.38 1.31 -9.39
CA ASN A 53 -1.64 2.40 -10.33
C ASN A 53 -0.87 3.68 -9.98
N GLN A 54 -0.11 3.65 -8.88
CA GLN A 54 0.67 4.80 -8.45
C GLN A 54 2.14 4.42 -8.33
N PRO A 55 2.77 3.95 -9.42
CA PRO A 55 4.15 3.45 -9.34
C PRO A 55 5.18 4.52 -9.01
N LYS A 56 4.82 5.77 -9.19
CA LYS A 56 5.74 6.86 -8.85
C LYS A 56 5.77 7.16 -7.36
N ARG A 57 4.75 6.72 -6.65
CA ARG A 57 4.63 7.01 -5.22
C ARG A 57 4.89 5.79 -4.36
N PHE A 58 4.63 4.60 -4.86
CA PHE A 58 4.72 3.38 -4.08
C PHE A 58 5.46 2.30 -4.84
N ASP A 59 6.27 1.53 -4.12
CA ASP A 59 6.84 0.29 -4.62
C ASP A 59 6.00 -0.86 -4.11
N LEU A 60 5.69 -1.80 -4.99
CA LEU A 60 4.89 -2.95 -4.64
C LEU A 60 5.68 -4.20 -4.99
N GLU A 61 5.76 -5.12 -4.04
CA GLU A 61 6.52 -6.35 -4.25
C GLU A 61 5.69 -7.54 -3.81
N SER A 62 5.73 -8.58 -4.62
CA SER A 62 5.07 -9.84 -4.31
C SER A 62 6.10 -10.82 -3.78
N ARG A 63 5.84 -11.40 -2.60
CA ARG A 63 6.73 -12.37 -2.01
C ARG A 63 5.96 -13.65 -1.78
N GLY A 64 6.51 -14.75 -2.28
CA GLY A 64 5.88 -16.03 -2.08
C GLY A 64 5.97 -16.48 -0.63
N SER A 65 4.92 -17.14 -0.18
CA SER A 65 4.90 -17.75 1.15
C SER A 65 4.91 -19.25 0.96
N SER A 66 6.01 -19.89 1.31
CA SER A 66 6.11 -21.32 1.13
C SER A 66 5.20 -22.09 2.10
N ALA A 67 4.86 -21.48 3.21
CA ALA A 67 4.02 -22.15 4.20
C ALA A 67 2.60 -22.32 3.73
N THR A 68 2.08 -21.34 3.01
CA THR A 68 0.69 -21.37 2.57
C THR A 68 0.52 -21.56 1.08
N GLY A 69 1.62 -21.45 0.33
CA GLY A 69 1.54 -21.51 -1.11
C GLY A 69 0.97 -20.28 -1.74
N GLY A 70 0.66 -19.25 -0.95
CA GLY A 70 0.13 -18.01 -1.46
C GLY A 70 1.21 -16.98 -1.68
N LYS A 71 0.77 -15.79 -2.03
CA LYS A 71 1.69 -14.68 -2.23
C LYS A 71 1.28 -13.54 -1.32
N ASP A 72 2.25 -12.99 -0.61
CA ASP A 72 2.05 -11.82 0.21
C ASP A 72 2.55 -10.60 -0.55
N LEU A 73 1.75 -9.55 -0.54
CA LEU A 73 2.14 -8.31 -1.18
C LEU A 73 2.68 -7.36 -0.14
N TYR A 74 3.77 -6.71 -0.49
CA TYR A 74 4.42 -5.73 0.36
C TYR A 74 4.51 -4.41 -0.37
N VAL A 75 4.39 -3.34 0.36
CA VAL A 75 4.39 -2.00 -0.21
C VAL A 75 5.36 -1.13 0.57
N ARG A 76 5.99 -0.22 -0.14
CA ARG A 76 6.93 0.72 0.45
C ARG A 76 6.75 2.06 -0.24
N LEU A 77 6.87 3.12 0.56
CA LEU A 77 6.80 4.45 0.00
C LEU A 77 8.03 4.71 -0.88
N ARG A 78 7.78 5.10 -2.12
CA ARG A 78 8.87 5.39 -3.03
C ARG A 78 9.30 6.83 -2.86
N LYS A 79 10.55 7.01 -2.51
CA LYS A 79 11.06 8.36 -2.32
C LYS A 79 11.39 9.01 -3.64
N PRO A 80 11.11 10.28 -3.79
CA PRO A 80 11.54 11.00 -4.98
C PRO A 80 13.05 10.91 -5.06
N GLY A 81 13.52 10.59 -6.20
CA GLY A 81 14.93 10.44 -6.37
C GLY A 81 15.65 11.71 -6.05
N LYS A 82 16.52 11.76 -5.31
CA LYS A 82 17.12 12.78 -5.09
C LYS A 82 18.36 12.61 -4.99
N HIS A 83 18.65 12.45 -5.30
CA HIS A 83 19.47 12.12 -5.28
C HIS A 83 20.09 12.33 -5.39
#